data_4c9dd7ca25aa8e165544d970b5ad51cc
#
_entry.id   4c9dd7ca25aa8e165544d970b5ad51cc
#
_cell.length_a   1.000
_cell.length_b   1.000
_cell.length_c   1.000
_cell.angle_alpha   90.00
_cell.angle_beta   90.00
_cell.angle_gamma   90.00
#
_symmetry.space_group_name_H-M   'P 1'
#
loop_
_entity.id
_entity.type
_entity.pdbx_description
1 polymer ?
#
loop_
_entity_poly.entity_id
_entity_poly.type
_entity_poly.pdbx_seq_one_letter_code
_entity_poly.pdbx_strand_id
1 'polypeptide(L)'
;MTTLKKASLILEDGTKFEGFSFGATKSCSGEVVFNTGMTGYPESLTDPSYLGQILVSTFPLIGNYGVPSRQEEFDGMSAYLESEKIHPQAIVCQDYSTEYSHWQSVSSLSDWLIEENVVGICGIDTRALTKILRDKGSMLGKIIVDGCSNIDFYDPNKENLVGKASCKEVIEYGIGNAKNVVLVDCGVKNNIIRCLLRRGAHVIRVPWDYDFTTIDYDGLFISNGPGNPDFAEATVANIKKAFEIGKPICGICMGNQLLSKAAGAKVYKLKYGHRGQNQPVREVGTNHCFVSSQNHGFAVDTTSLSADWEPYFVNMNDGSNEGIKHKIKPFFSTQFHPEACGGPTDTEFVFDIFMDLLK
;
A
#
# COMPACT_ATOMS: atom_id res chain seq x y z
N MET A 1 4.63 -9.31 -35.40
CA MET A 1 5.05 -8.48 -34.24
C MET A 1 4.20 -7.21 -34.26
N THR A 2 3.32 -7.02 -33.31
CA THR A 2 2.55 -5.78 -33.19
C THR A 2 3.51 -4.66 -32.81
N THR A 3 3.62 -3.64 -33.65
CA THR A 3 4.51 -2.48 -33.38
C THR A 3 3.95 -1.74 -32.16
N LEU A 4 4.69 -1.70 -31.05
CA LEU A 4 4.31 -0.94 -29.86
C LEU A 4 4.19 0.54 -30.20
N LYS A 5 3.15 1.21 -29.68
CA LYS A 5 2.95 2.65 -29.85
C LYS A 5 3.98 3.43 -29.03
N LYS A 6 4.48 4.53 -29.59
CA LYS A 6 5.31 5.47 -28.82
C LYS A 6 4.49 6.05 -27.66
N ALA A 7 5.18 6.30 -26.55
CA ALA A 7 4.60 6.95 -25.39
C ALA A 7 5.64 7.82 -24.70
N SER A 8 5.21 8.85 -23.98
CA SER A 8 6.11 9.74 -23.26
C SER A 8 5.61 9.93 -21.83
N LEU A 9 6.51 9.78 -20.86
CA LEU A 9 6.30 10.23 -19.49
C LEU A 9 6.83 11.67 -19.37
N ILE A 10 5.99 12.59 -18.92
CA ILE A 10 6.32 14.00 -18.73
C ILE A 10 6.10 14.35 -17.26
N LEU A 11 7.13 14.81 -16.58
CA LEU A 11 7.07 15.29 -15.20
C LEU A 11 6.62 16.76 -15.17
N GLU A 12 6.11 17.21 -14.01
CA GLU A 12 5.61 18.58 -13.83
C GLU A 12 6.68 19.68 -14.01
N ASP A 13 7.97 19.32 -13.86
CA ASP A 13 9.10 20.23 -14.14
C ASP A 13 9.49 20.30 -15.63
N GLY A 14 8.74 19.60 -16.50
CA GLY A 14 8.99 19.54 -17.93
C GLY A 14 9.97 18.44 -18.36
N THR A 15 10.59 17.70 -17.44
CA THR A 15 11.45 16.55 -17.77
C THR A 15 10.64 15.50 -18.52
N LYS A 16 11.18 15.02 -19.65
CA LYS A 16 10.51 14.06 -20.53
C LYS A 16 11.34 12.80 -20.72
N PHE A 17 10.67 11.65 -20.65
CA PHE A 17 11.20 10.33 -21.00
C PHE A 17 10.37 9.74 -22.12
N GLU A 18 11.00 9.21 -23.14
CA GLU A 18 10.36 8.57 -24.28
C GLU A 18 10.50 7.05 -24.21
N GLY A 19 9.43 6.34 -24.56
CA GLY A 19 9.37 4.89 -24.54
C GLY A 19 8.25 4.35 -25.40
N PHE A 20 7.77 3.15 -25.07
CA PHE A 20 6.74 2.44 -25.81
C PHE A 20 5.64 1.92 -24.88
N SER A 21 4.37 2.07 -25.31
CA SER A 21 3.23 1.55 -24.58
C SER A 21 3.06 0.06 -24.80
N PHE A 22 2.89 -0.70 -23.70
CA PHE A 22 2.56 -2.13 -23.73
C PHE A 22 1.27 -2.48 -22.96
N GLY A 23 0.53 -1.48 -22.50
CA GLY A 23 -0.78 -1.61 -21.83
C GLY A 23 -1.89 -0.91 -22.62
N ALA A 24 -2.87 -0.36 -21.90
CA ALA A 24 -3.98 0.36 -22.50
C ALA A 24 -3.52 1.57 -23.31
N THR A 25 -4.18 1.80 -24.46
CA THR A 25 -3.92 2.97 -25.33
C THR A 25 -4.74 4.16 -24.87
N LYS A 26 -4.25 4.86 -23.85
CA LYS A 26 -4.83 6.11 -23.31
C LYS A 26 -3.75 6.97 -22.66
N SER A 27 -4.07 8.24 -22.42
CA SER A 27 -3.26 9.09 -21.53
C SER A 27 -3.68 8.91 -20.08
N CYS A 28 -2.74 9.02 -19.14
CA CYS A 28 -3.02 9.01 -17.71
C CYS A 28 -2.10 9.98 -16.96
N SER A 29 -2.49 10.37 -15.74
CA SER A 29 -1.76 11.32 -14.90
C SER A 29 -1.85 10.91 -13.42
N GLY A 30 -0.83 11.23 -12.62
CA GLY A 30 -0.76 10.92 -11.21
C GLY A 30 0.55 11.33 -10.56
N GLU A 31 0.73 10.99 -9.28
CA GLU A 31 2.00 11.16 -8.59
C GLU A 31 2.98 10.05 -9.01
N VAL A 32 4.14 10.44 -9.52
CA VAL A 32 5.18 9.49 -9.93
C VAL A 32 5.98 9.04 -8.73
N VAL A 33 5.92 7.75 -8.46
CA VAL A 33 6.62 7.10 -7.34
C VAL A 33 7.41 5.91 -7.85
N PHE A 34 8.50 5.55 -7.15
CA PHE A 34 9.30 4.39 -7.53
C PHE A 34 9.29 3.32 -6.45
N ASN A 35 9.35 2.05 -6.87
CA ASN A 35 9.51 0.90 -6.00
C ASN A 35 10.79 0.15 -6.37
N THR A 36 11.57 -0.23 -5.35
CA THR A 36 12.85 -0.97 -5.53
C THR A 36 12.70 -2.47 -5.37
N GLY A 37 11.50 -2.99 -5.19
CA GLY A 37 11.21 -4.42 -5.13
C GLY A 37 11.61 -5.12 -6.44
N MET A 38 12.25 -6.29 -6.32
CA MET A 38 12.68 -7.10 -7.47
C MET A 38 11.60 -8.06 -7.95
N THR A 39 10.62 -8.35 -7.10
CA THR A 39 9.53 -9.31 -7.34
C THR A 39 8.21 -8.70 -6.91
N GLY A 40 7.08 -9.36 -7.22
CA GLY A 40 5.78 -8.97 -6.69
C GLY A 40 5.14 -7.79 -7.45
N TYR A 41 5.34 -7.67 -8.76
CA TYR A 41 4.65 -6.63 -9.52
C TYR A 41 3.12 -6.84 -9.60
N PRO A 42 2.57 -8.07 -9.67
CA PRO A 42 1.12 -8.24 -9.61
C PRO A 42 0.53 -7.79 -8.27
N GLU A 43 1.20 -8.12 -7.17
CA GLU A 43 0.83 -7.70 -5.82
C GLU A 43 0.94 -6.17 -5.67
N SER A 44 2.01 -5.56 -6.18
CA SER A 44 2.15 -4.10 -6.18
C SER A 44 1.08 -3.42 -7.03
N LEU A 45 0.70 -3.99 -8.18
CA LEU A 45 -0.34 -3.42 -9.04
C LEU A 45 -1.73 -3.51 -8.40
N THR A 46 -1.97 -4.50 -7.57
CA THR A 46 -3.25 -4.68 -6.86
C THR A 46 -3.25 -4.12 -5.43
N ASP A 47 -2.15 -3.53 -4.96
CA ASP A 47 -2.10 -2.83 -3.68
C ASP A 47 -2.86 -1.49 -3.78
N PRO A 48 -3.98 -1.31 -3.02
CA PRO A 48 -4.76 -0.07 -3.05
C PRO A 48 -3.95 1.18 -2.66
N SER A 49 -2.84 1.02 -1.94
CA SER A 49 -1.96 2.14 -1.55
C SER A 49 -1.35 2.89 -2.74
N TYR A 50 -1.33 2.28 -3.94
CA TYR A 50 -0.89 2.94 -5.18
C TYR A 50 -2.00 3.69 -5.93
N LEU A 51 -3.20 3.79 -5.39
CA LEU A 51 -4.31 4.49 -6.05
C LEU A 51 -3.93 5.95 -6.39
N GLY A 52 -4.08 6.32 -7.67
CA GLY A 52 -3.75 7.65 -8.17
C GLY A 52 -2.27 7.89 -8.50
N GLN A 53 -1.41 6.87 -8.36
CA GLN A 53 0.02 6.98 -8.61
C GLN A 53 0.43 6.36 -9.95
N ILE A 54 1.55 6.83 -10.50
CA ILE A 54 2.28 6.21 -11.61
C ILE A 54 3.45 5.46 -10.99
N LEU A 55 3.40 4.14 -11.05
CA LEU A 55 4.38 3.25 -10.40
C LEU A 55 5.59 3.00 -11.31
N VAL A 56 6.76 3.46 -10.89
CA VAL A 56 8.04 3.17 -11.55
C VAL A 56 8.67 1.94 -10.90
N SER A 57 8.79 0.85 -11.64
CA SER A 57 9.57 -0.30 -11.22
C SER A 57 11.05 -0.07 -11.53
N THR A 58 11.90 -0.05 -10.49
CA THR A 58 13.35 0.13 -10.69
C THR A 58 14.05 -1.16 -11.10
N PHE A 59 13.44 -2.31 -10.81
CA PHE A 59 13.93 -3.58 -11.35
C PHE A 59 13.73 -3.57 -12.88
N PRO A 60 14.79 -3.83 -13.66
CA PRO A 60 14.78 -3.51 -15.08
C PRO A 60 13.77 -4.35 -15.87
N LEU A 61 13.62 -5.64 -15.56
CA LEU A 61 12.79 -6.56 -16.33
C LEU A 61 11.46 -6.85 -15.65
N ILE A 62 10.36 -6.48 -16.29
CA ILE A 62 8.97 -6.68 -15.81
C ILE A 62 8.20 -7.52 -16.83
N GLY A 63 7.25 -8.33 -16.36
CA GLY A 63 6.39 -9.19 -17.17
C GLY A 63 6.88 -10.64 -17.32
N ASN A 64 8.11 -10.92 -16.96
CA ASN A 64 8.79 -12.20 -17.19
C ASN A 64 8.15 -13.42 -16.50
N TYR A 65 7.35 -13.24 -15.47
CA TYR A 65 6.62 -14.36 -14.82
C TYR A 65 5.08 -14.29 -14.98
N GLY A 66 4.58 -13.37 -15.82
CA GLY A 66 3.16 -13.25 -16.12
C GLY A 66 2.31 -12.79 -14.93
N VAL A 67 1.03 -13.14 -14.97
CA VAL A 67 0.02 -12.80 -13.97
C VAL A 67 -0.65 -14.06 -13.47
N PRO A 68 -0.82 -14.24 -12.13
CA PRO A 68 -1.49 -15.40 -11.57
C PRO A 68 -2.99 -15.39 -11.83
N SER A 69 -3.65 -16.53 -11.57
CA SER A 69 -5.09 -16.66 -11.68
C SER A 69 -5.81 -15.66 -10.77
N ARG A 70 -6.83 -15.01 -11.32
CA ARG A 70 -7.74 -14.12 -10.57
C ARG A 70 -9.01 -14.84 -10.12
N GLN A 71 -9.18 -16.10 -10.57
CA GLN A 71 -10.36 -16.93 -10.28
C GLN A 71 -10.14 -17.86 -9.07
N GLU A 72 -8.88 -18.04 -8.64
CA GLU A 72 -8.59 -18.78 -7.43
C GLU A 72 -8.87 -17.92 -6.20
N GLU A 73 -9.73 -18.43 -5.32
CA GLU A 73 -10.22 -17.71 -4.17
C GLU A 73 -9.74 -18.35 -2.85
N PHE A 74 -9.54 -17.48 -1.86
CA PHE A 74 -9.36 -17.84 -0.46
C PHE A 74 -10.40 -17.06 0.37
N ASP A 75 -11.39 -17.75 0.89
CA ASP A 75 -12.49 -17.18 1.68
C ASP A 75 -13.19 -15.98 0.96
N GLY A 76 -13.50 -16.15 -0.33
CA GLY A 76 -14.21 -15.16 -1.14
C GLY A 76 -13.38 -13.97 -1.62
N MET A 77 -12.06 -14.02 -1.49
CA MET A 77 -11.12 -13.03 -2.04
C MET A 77 -10.07 -13.69 -2.92
N SER A 78 -9.40 -12.94 -3.80
CA SER A 78 -8.30 -13.49 -4.61
C SER A 78 -7.24 -14.17 -3.72
N ALA A 79 -6.81 -15.36 -4.11
CA ALA A 79 -5.78 -16.11 -3.39
C ALA A 79 -4.38 -15.49 -3.52
N TYR A 80 -4.10 -14.78 -4.64
CA TYR A 80 -2.76 -14.32 -5.00
C TYR A 80 -2.60 -12.81 -5.05
N LEU A 81 -3.69 -12.05 -5.28
CA LEU A 81 -3.66 -10.61 -5.46
C LEU A 81 -4.07 -9.88 -4.18
N GLU A 82 -3.68 -8.62 -4.08
CA GLU A 82 -3.93 -7.80 -2.89
C GLU A 82 -5.28 -7.09 -2.93
N SER A 83 -5.94 -7.09 -4.09
CA SER A 83 -7.33 -6.66 -4.30
C SER A 83 -7.81 -7.13 -5.68
N GLU A 84 -9.08 -6.84 -5.99
CA GLU A 84 -9.75 -7.34 -7.20
C GLU A 84 -9.43 -6.55 -8.48
N LYS A 85 -8.62 -5.47 -8.41
CA LYS A 85 -8.29 -4.61 -9.55
C LYS A 85 -6.90 -3.98 -9.45
N ILE A 86 -6.43 -3.43 -10.56
CA ILE A 86 -5.22 -2.60 -10.60
C ILE A 86 -5.53 -1.19 -10.10
N HIS A 87 -4.69 -0.65 -9.20
CA HIS A 87 -4.88 0.66 -8.58
C HIS A 87 -4.00 1.78 -9.15
N PRO A 88 -2.70 1.56 -9.47
CA PRO A 88 -1.91 2.60 -10.10
C PRO A 88 -2.47 2.98 -11.47
N GLN A 89 -2.27 4.25 -11.85
CA GLN A 89 -2.67 4.80 -13.15
C GLN A 89 -1.83 4.20 -14.29
N ALA A 90 -0.59 3.85 -13.99
CA ALA A 90 0.33 3.21 -14.93
C ALA A 90 1.45 2.48 -14.21
N ILE A 91 2.08 1.55 -14.93
CA ILE A 91 3.39 0.99 -14.60
C ILE A 91 4.43 1.46 -15.62
N VAL A 92 5.61 1.85 -15.11
CA VAL A 92 6.77 2.29 -15.87
C VAL A 92 7.92 1.35 -15.60
N CYS A 93 8.53 0.79 -16.64
CA CYS A 93 9.70 -0.08 -16.53
C CYS A 93 10.75 0.22 -17.62
N GLN A 94 11.94 -0.32 -17.43
CA GLN A 94 12.98 -0.28 -18.46
C GLN A 94 12.68 -1.30 -19.56
N ASP A 95 12.58 -2.57 -19.20
CA ASP A 95 12.37 -3.67 -20.13
C ASP A 95 11.07 -4.41 -19.81
N TYR A 96 10.24 -4.63 -20.82
CA TYR A 96 9.03 -5.44 -20.74
C TYR A 96 9.26 -6.77 -21.45
N SER A 97 9.07 -7.89 -20.74
CA SER A 97 9.10 -9.22 -21.33
C SER A 97 7.75 -9.59 -21.92
N THR A 98 7.70 -9.86 -23.21
CA THR A 98 6.52 -10.40 -23.90
C THR A 98 6.30 -11.90 -23.62
N GLU A 99 7.39 -12.59 -23.29
CA GLU A 99 7.36 -14.01 -22.90
C GLU A 99 7.35 -14.11 -21.38
N TYR A 100 6.51 -14.97 -20.85
CA TYR A 100 6.42 -15.20 -19.41
C TYR A 100 6.48 -16.69 -19.08
N SER A 101 7.05 -16.99 -17.90
CA SER A 101 7.16 -18.38 -17.43
C SER A 101 7.13 -18.39 -15.90
N HIS A 102 6.01 -18.83 -15.36
CA HIS A 102 5.82 -19.13 -13.94
C HIS A 102 4.69 -20.14 -13.80
N TRP A 103 4.79 -21.06 -12.85
CA TRP A 103 3.81 -22.14 -12.69
C TRP A 103 2.38 -21.64 -12.34
N GLN A 104 2.26 -20.43 -11.76
CA GLN A 104 0.95 -19.81 -11.46
C GLN A 104 0.45 -18.89 -12.58
N SER A 105 1.25 -18.61 -13.61
CA SER A 105 0.87 -17.63 -14.62
C SER A 105 -0.20 -18.16 -15.57
N VAL A 106 -1.22 -17.35 -15.82
CA VAL A 106 -2.33 -17.63 -16.73
C VAL A 106 -2.44 -16.62 -17.87
N SER A 107 -1.82 -15.45 -17.74
CA SER A 107 -1.87 -14.40 -18.76
C SER A 107 -0.60 -13.54 -18.74
N SER A 108 -0.39 -12.75 -19.82
CA SER A 108 0.66 -11.77 -19.87
C SER A 108 0.29 -10.53 -19.05
N LEU A 109 1.29 -9.77 -18.59
CA LEU A 109 1.06 -8.48 -17.94
C LEU A 109 0.38 -7.48 -18.91
N SER A 110 0.75 -7.49 -20.20
CA SER A 110 0.15 -6.62 -21.21
C SER A 110 -1.35 -6.86 -21.36
N ASP A 111 -1.77 -8.12 -21.47
CA ASP A 111 -3.19 -8.46 -21.63
C ASP A 111 -3.98 -8.01 -20.41
N TRP A 112 -3.45 -8.25 -19.20
CA TRP A 112 -4.09 -7.81 -17.96
C TRP A 112 -4.21 -6.28 -17.86
N LEU A 113 -3.15 -5.52 -18.19
CA LEU A 113 -3.19 -4.06 -18.21
C LEU A 113 -4.21 -3.52 -19.22
N ILE A 114 -4.34 -4.16 -20.39
CA ILE A 114 -5.32 -3.78 -21.41
C ILE A 114 -6.75 -4.06 -20.90
N GLU A 115 -6.98 -5.22 -20.31
CA GLU A 115 -8.27 -5.62 -19.75
C GLU A 115 -8.72 -4.64 -18.63
N GLU A 116 -7.82 -4.29 -17.72
CA GLU A 116 -8.06 -3.36 -16.62
C GLU A 116 -7.99 -1.87 -17.07
N ASN A 117 -7.76 -1.62 -18.35
CA ASN A 117 -7.62 -0.27 -18.91
C ASN A 117 -6.53 0.56 -18.20
N VAL A 118 -5.37 -0.03 -17.95
CA VAL A 118 -4.21 0.59 -17.29
C VAL A 118 -3.04 0.75 -18.27
N VAL A 119 -2.33 1.87 -18.17
CA VAL A 119 -1.20 2.17 -19.05
C VAL A 119 0.06 1.43 -18.59
N GLY A 120 0.79 0.81 -19.53
CA GLY A 120 2.15 0.30 -19.32
C GLY A 120 3.10 1.01 -20.28
N ILE A 121 4.23 1.51 -19.79
CA ILE A 121 5.27 2.11 -20.61
C ILE A 121 6.64 1.48 -20.32
N CYS A 122 7.35 1.04 -21.35
CA CYS A 122 8.70 0.49 -21.28
C CYS A 122 9.70 1.28 -22.13
N GLY A 123 10.98 0.94 -22.03
CA GLY A 123 12.07 1.68 -22.70
C GLY A 123 12.48 2.94 -21.94
N ILE A 124 12.06 3.11 -20.71
CA ILE A 124 12.37 4.27 -19.87
C ILE A 124 13.66 4.01 -19.07
N ASP A 125 14.58 4.97 -19.05
CA ASP A 125 15.69 4.97 -18.09
C ASP A 125 15.13 5.19 -16.66
N THR A 126 14.66 4.10 -16.05
CA THR A 126 14.09 4.13 -14.70
C THR A 126 15.11 4.51 -13.64
N ARG A 127 16.41 4.27 -13.89
CA ARG A 127 17.49 4.70 -13.00
C ARG A 127 17.65 6.22 -13.00
N ALA A 128 17.68 6.87 -14.18
CA ALA A 128 17.72 8.33 -14.28
C ALA A 128 16.48 8.96 -13.65
N LEU A 129 15.29 8.44 -13.95
CA LEU A 129 14.03 8.88 -13.37
C LEU A 129 14.03 8.78 -11.84
N THR A 130 14.46 7.64 -11.28
CA THR A 130 14.55 7.43 -9.81
C THR A 130 15.51 8.42 -9.16
N LYS A 131 16.64 8.74 -9.79
CA LYS A 131 17.58 9.76 -9.26
C LYS A 131 16.91 11.13 -9.18
N ILE A 132 16.15 11.54 -10.20
CA ILE A 132 15.39 12.79 -10.19
C ILE A 132 14.40 12.82 -9.04
N LEU A 133 13.61 11.74 -8.87
CA LEU A 133 12.62 11.64 -7.80
C LEU A 133 13.25 11.64 -6.39
N ARG A 134 14.42 11.05 -6.23
CA ARG A 134 15.17 11.12 -4.95
C ARG A 134 15.70 12.51 -4.66
N ASP A 135 16.18 13.19 -5.68
CA ASP A 135 16.79 14.52 -5.54
C ASP A 135 15.75 15.63 -5.36
N LYS A 136 14.62 15.55 -6.08
CA LYS A 136 13.57 16.58 -6.07
C LYS A 136 12.35 16.25 -5.20
N GLY A 137 12.12 14.98 -4.92
CA GLY A 137 10.92 14.45 -4.27
C GLY A 137 9.99 13.75 -5.25
N SER A 138 8.90 13.14 -4.75
CA SER A 138 7.80 12.68 -5.60
C SER A 138 7.22 13.85 -6.38
N MET A 139 6.94 13.64 -7.66
CA MET A 139 6.49 14.69 -8.59
C MET A 139 5.21 14.23 -9.29
N LEU A 140 4.41 15.19 -9.74
CA LEU A 140 3.32 14.87 -10.65
C LEU A 140 3.88 14.54 -12.02
N GLY A 141 3.24 13.57 -12.68
CA GLY A 141 3.59 13.16 -14.02
C GLY A 141 2.36 12.80 -14.84
N LYS A 142 2.55 12.78 -16.15
CA LYS A 142 1.55 12.27 -17.09
C LYS A 142 2.20 11.44 -18.17
N ILE A 143 1.49 10.40 -18.60
CA ILE A 143 1.89 9.56 -19.72
C ILE A 143 0.96 9.88 -20.89
N ILE A 144 1.54 10.22 -22.03
CA ILE A 144 0.83 10.47 -23.28
C ILE A 144 1.22 9.37 -24.26
N VAL A 145 0.25 8.56 -24.66
CA VAL A 145 0.42 7.54 -25.70
C VAL A 145 0.13 8.16 -27.06
N ASP A 146 0.93 7.82 -28.06
CA ASP A 146 0.82 8.34 -29.41
C ASP A 146 -0.60 8.13 -30.01
N GLY A 147 -1.17 9.21 -30.53
CA GLY A 147 -2.55 9.26 -30.99
C GLY A 147 -3.60 9.56 -29.90
N CYS A 148 -3.20 9.71 -28.63
CA CYS A 148 -4.10 10.10 -27.54
C CYS A 148 -3.98 11.59 -27.20
N SER A 149 -5.05 12.14 -26.60
CA SER A 149 -5.10 13.55 -26.19
C SER A 149 -4.12 13.84 -25.06
N ASN A 150 -3.57 15.05 -25.07
CA ASN A 150 -2.88 15.59 -23.91
C ASN A 150 -3.87 15.83 -22.77
N ILE A 151 -3.42 15.64 -21.53
CA ILE A 151 -4.21 15.80 -20.31
C ILE A 151 -3.47 16.69 -19.31
N ASP A 152 -4.17 17.22 -18.33
CA ASP A 152 -3.60 17.97 -17.23
C ASP A 152 -2.97 17.05 -16.18
N PHE A 153 -2.11 17.64 -15.34
CA PHE A 153 -1.56 16.94 -14.18
C PHE A 153 -2.65 16.72 -13.13
N TYR A 154 -2.71 15.51 -12.60
CA TYR A 154 -3.61 15.13 -11.52
C TYR A 154 -2.82 14.91 -10.23
N ASP A 155 -3.22 15.56 -9.15
CA ASP A 155 -2.62 15.42 -7.82
C ASP A 155 -3.53 14.59 -6.90
N PRO A 156 -3.23 13.30 -6.70
CA PRO A 156 -4.01 12.41 -5.85
C PRO A 156 -4.01 12.82 -4.37
N ASN A 157 -3.04 13.62 -3.93
CA ASN A 157 -2.95 14.05 -2.53
C ASN A 157 -3.96 15.16 -2.17
N LYS A 158 -4.76 15.63 -3.13
CA LYS A 158 -5.83 16.64 -2.91
C LYS A 158 -7.21 16.02 -2.74
N GLU A 159 -7.31 14.70 -2.71
CA GLU A 159 -8.58 13.99 -2.64
C GLU A 159 -8.59 12.94 -1.52
N ASN A 160 -9.80 12.59 -1.06
CA ASN A 160 -9.98 11.47 -0.12
C ASN A 160 -9.85 10.13 -0.86
N LEU A 161 -8.63 9.64 -1.00
CA LEU A 161 -8.37 8.34 -1.62
C LEU A 161 -8.73 7.16 -0.71
N VAL A 162 -8.67 7.33 0.61
CA VAL A 162 -9.16 6.33 1.57
C VAL A 162 -10.61 6.01 1.30
N GLY A 163 -11.47 7.04 1.20
CA GLY A 163 -12.89 6.86 0.90
C GLY A 163 -13.17 6.26 -0.50
N LYS A 164 -12.25 6.45 -1.46
CA LYS A 164 -12.36 5.83 -2.81
C LYS A 164 -11.96 4.35 -2.81
N ALA A 165 -10.95 3.97 -2.00
CA ALA A 165 -10.41 2.61 -1.94
C ALA A 165 -11.22 1.69 -1.02
N SER A 166 -11.80 2.24 0.03
CA SER A 166 -12.57 1.52 1.06
C SER A 166 -13.80 0.80 0.49
N CYS A 167 -14.17 -0.33 1.09
CA CYS A 167 -15.44 -1.00 0.85
C CYS A 167 -16.62 -0.05 1.15
N LYS A 168 -17.80 -0.38 0.61
CA LYS A 168 -19.02 0.42 0.79
C LYS A 168 -19.99 -0.20 1.77
N GLU A 169 -19.82 -1.48 2.05
CA GLU A 169 -20.67 -2.29 2.90
C GLU A 169 -19.80 -3.10 3.87
N VAL A 170 -20.39 -3.56 4.94
CA VAL A 170 -19.74 -4.49 5.88
C VAL A 170 -19.60 -5.84 5.19
N ILE A 171 -18.41 -6.42 5.26
CA ILE A 171 -18.09 -7.74 4.67
C ILE A 171 -17.47 -8.60 5.76
N GLU A 172 -17.92 -9.83 5.90
CA GLU A 172 -17.46 -10.76 6.92
C GLU A 172 -16.69 -11.92 6.27
N TYR A 173 -15.59 -12.32 6.92
CA TYR A 173 -14.73 -13.44 6.54
C TYR A 173 -14.47 -14.34 7.75
N GLY A 174 -14.29 -15.64 7.52
CA GLY A 174 -14.02 -16.58 8.60
C GLY A 174 -15.15 -16.69 9.62
N ILE A 175 -16.40 -16.61 9.16
CA ILE A 175 -17.59 -16.69 10.01
C ILE A 175 -17.56 -17.98 10.83
N GLY A 176 -17.73 -17.84 12.14
CA GLY A 176 -17.70 -18.97 13.08
C GLY A 176 -16.36 -19.15 13.80
N ASN A 177 -15.33 -18.39 13.45
CA ASN A 177 -14.10 -18.30 14.23
C ASN A 177 -14.36 -17.58 15.56
N ALA A 178 -13.54 -17.88 16.58
CA ALA A 178 -13.80 -17.50 17.97
C ALA A 178 -13.50 -16.02 18.30
N LYS A 179 -12.65 -15.35 17.50
CA LYS A 179 -12.16 -13.98 17.78
C LYS A 179 -12.71 -13.00 16.76
N ASN A 180 -13.58 -12.10 17.19
CA ASN A 180 -14.16 -11.05 16.35
C ASN A 180 -13.18 -9.88 16.21
N VAL A 181 -12.64 -9.69 15.01
CA VAL A 181 -11.76 -8.56 14.68
C VAL A 181 -12.48 -7.61 13.74
N VAL A 182 -12.77 -6.40 14.21
CA VAL A 182 -13.21 -5.33 13.32
C VAL A 182 -12.02 -4.81 12.55
N LEU A 183 -12.10 -4.85 11.23
CA LEU A 183 -11.10 -4.35 10.30
C LEU A 183 -11.62 -3.10 9.59
N VAL A 184 -11.07 -1.94 9.96
CA VAL A 184 -11.38 -0.66 9.28
C VAL A 184 -10.66 -0.63 7.95
N ASP A 185 -11.44 -0.60 6.87
CA ASP A 185 -10.93 -0.62 5.51
C ASP A 185 -10.58 0.79 5.02
N CYS A 186 -9.31 1.13 5.08
CA CYS A 186 -8.74 2.34 4.48
C CYS A 186 -8.20 2.13 3.05
N GLY A 187 -8.39 0.95 2.49
CA GLY A 187 -7.79 0.43 1.26
C GLY A 187 -6.97 -0.82 1.57
N VAL A 188 -7.63 -1.81 2.18
CA VAL A 188 -6.98 -3.00 2.74
C VAL A 188 -6.40 -3.91 1.65
N LYS A 189 -5.20 -4.41 1.88
CA LYS A 189 -4.61 -5.52 1.13
C LYS A 189 -5.22 -6.84 1.60
N ASN A 190 -5.58 -7.70 0.64
CA ASN A 190 -6.15 -9.02 0.93
C ASN A 190 -5.26 -9.85 1.86
N ASN A 191 -3.93 -9.69 1.80
CA ASN A 191 -3.04 -10.48 2.65
C ASN A 191 -3.14 -10.11 4.14
N ILE A 192 -3.55 -8.90 4.49
CA ILE A 192 -3.87 -8.54 5.89
C ILE A 192 -5.04 -9.42 6.38
N ILE A 193 -6.11 -9.52 5.58
CA ILE A 193 -7.27 -10.36 5.91
C ILE A 193 -6.84 -11.83 6.00
N ARG A 194 -6.07 -12.33 5.00
CA ARG A 194 -5.55 -13.70 5.01
C ARG A 194 -4.69 -14.01 6.24
N CYS A 195 -3.85 -13.06 6.69
CA CYS A 195 -3.02 -13.22 7.89
C CYS A 195 -3.87 -13.35 9.18
N LEU A 196 -4.94 -12.56 9.29
CA LEU A 196 -5.89 -12.65 10.41
C LEU A 196 -6.68 -13.97 10.38
N LEU A 197 -7.17 -14.38 9.21
CA LEU A 197 -7.94 -15.63 9.03
C LEU A 197 -7.11 -16.87 9.35
N ARG A 198 -5.84 -16.91 8.91
CA ARG A 198 -4.91 -18.03 9.24
C ARG A 198 -4.71 -18.18 10.74
N ARG A 199 -4.93 -17.14 11.53
CA ARG A 199 -4.83 -17.12 12.99
C ARG A 199 -6.18 -17.30 13.70
N GLY A 200 -7.22 -17.67 12.95
CA GLY A 200 -8.54 -17.98 13.50
C GLY A 200 -9.38 -16.77 13.88
N ALA A 201 -9.15 -15.61 13.24
CA ALA A 201 -10.02 -14.46 13.39
C ALA A 201 -11.29 -14.60 12.54
N HIS A 202 -12.43 -14.16 13.08
CA HIS A 202 -13.60 -13.74 12.33
C HIS A 202 -13.42 -12.26 12.02
N VAL A 203 -13.21 -11.90 10.76
CA VAL A 203 -12.90 -10.54 10.33
C VAL A 203 -14.16 -9.84 9.87
N ILE A 204 -14.52 -8.75 10.53
CA ILE A 204 -15.64 -7.87 10.18
C ILE A 204 -15.05 -6.61 9.54
N ARG A 205 -14.94 -6.62 8.21
CA ARG A 205 -14.41 -5.51 7.40
C ARG A 205 -15.47 -4.44 7.26
N VAL A 206 -15.18 -3.23 7.75
CA VAL A 206 -16.10 -2.09 7.74
C VAL A 206 -15.55 -0.92 6.92
N PRO A 207 -16.40 -0.06 6.33
CA PRO A 207 -15.96 1.15 5.65
C PRO A 207 -15.09 2.06 6.55
N TRP A 208 -14.24 2.88 5.93
CA TRP A 208 -13.28 3.79 6.61
C TRP A 208 -13.93 4.77 7.59
N ASP A 209 -15.19 5.18 7.35
CA ASP A 209 -15.95 6.14 8.15
C ASP A 209 -17.02 5.49 9.06
N TYR A 210 -17.08 4.16 9.06
CA TYR A 210 -18.06 3.40 9.83
C TYR A 210 -17.84 3.58 11.35
N ASP A 211 -18.94 3.81 12.11
CA ASP A 211 -18.89 3.82 13.57
C ASP A 211 -18.93 2.38 14.12
N PHE A 212 -17.77 1.77 14.19
CA PHE A 212 -17.58 0.39 14.65
C PHE A 212 -17.79 0.22 16.15
N THR A 213 -17.99 1.30 16.91
CA THR A 213 -18.29 1.20 18.37
C THR A 213 -19.64 0.55 18.64
N THR A 214 -20.46 0.39 17.60
CA THR A 214 -21.77 -0.28 17.65
C THR A 214 -21.68 -1.81 17.48
N ILE A 215 -20.49 -2.34 17.12
CA ILE A 215 -20.24 -3.77 16.94
C ILE A 215 -19.56 -4.32 18.20
N ASP A 216 -19.95 -5.51 18.64
CA ASP A 216 -19.17 -6.24 19.64
C ASP A 216 -17.99 -6.96 18.97
N TYR A 217 -16.76 -6.62 19.38
CA TYR A 217 -15.52 -7.15 18.81
C TYR A 217 -14.49 -7.40 19.91
N ASP A 218 -13.51 -8.27 19.68
CA ASP A 218 -12.41 -8.55 20.60
C ASP A 218 -11.20 -7.62 20.35
N GLY A 219 -10.99 -7.20 19.11
CA GLY A 219 -9.90 -6.28 18.71
C GLY A 219 -10.23 -5.46 17.49
N LEU A 220 -9.58 -4.29 17.40
CA LEU A 220 -9.69 -3.36 16.28
C LEU A 220 -8.40 -3.40 15.44
N PHE A 221 -8.55 -3.62 14.14
CA PHE A 221 -7.46 -3.55 13.18
C PHE A 221 -7.70 -2.43 12.18
N ILE A 222 -6.71 -1.56 11.96
CA ILE A 222 -6.80 -0.44 11.02
C ILE A 222 -5.86 -0.72 9.86
N SER A 223 -6.41 -0.86 8.66
CA SER A 223 -5.66 -1.31 7.50
C SER A 223 -4.70 -0.25 6.93
N ASN A 224 -3.87 -0.68 5.99
CA ASN A 224 -3.17 0.19 5.06
C ASN A 224 -4.15 0.96 4.16
N GLY A 225 -3.64 1.91 3.38
CA GLY A 225 -4.44 2.65 2.42
C GLY A 225 -3.68 3.75 1.67
N PRO A 226 -4.28 4.32 0.62
CA PRO A 226 -3.70 5.35 -0.22
C PRO A 226 -3.87 6.76 0.32
N GLY A 227 -3.04 7.67 -0.19
CA GLY A 227 -3.22 9.11 -0.11
C GLY A 227 -2.81 9.78 1.19
N ASN A 228 -3.37 10.96 1.42
CA ASN A 228 -3.06 11.78 2.57
C ASN A 228 -3.97 11.43 3.76
N PRO A 229 -3.42 11.06 4.94
CA PRO A 229 -4.20 10.72 6.13
C PRO A 229 -5.05 11.88 6.68
N ASP A 230 -4.82 13.11 6.23
CA ASP A 230 -5.62 14.26 6.65
C ASP A 230 -7.07 14.21 6.15
N PHE A 231 -7.35 13.44 5.10
CA PHE A 231 -8.71 13.25 4.59
C PHE A 231 -9.53 12.18 5.33
N ALA A 232 -8.91 11.42 6.26
CA ALA A 232 -9.58 10.35 6.99
C ALA A 232 -9.97 10.74 8.43
N GLU A 233 -10.49 11.96 8.62
CA GLU A 233 -10.84 12.49 9.95
C GLU A 233 -11.93 11.68 10.66
N ALA A 234 -12.88 11.11 9.92
CA ALA A 234 -13.93 10.25 10.49
C ALA A 234 -13.32 9.01 11.16
N THR A 235 -12.35 8.37 10.50
CA THR A 235 -11.62 7.23 11.08
C THR A 235 -10.86 7.64 12.35
N VAL A 236 -10.17 8.78 12.32
CA VAL A 236 -9.44 9.31 13.49
C VAL A 236 -10.40 9.55 14.66
N ALA A 237 -11.59 10.11 14.41
CA ALA A 237 -12.61 10.34 15.43
C ALA A 237 -13.12 9.02 16.04
N ASN A 238 -13.35 8.00 15.22
CA ASN A 238 -13.80 6.69 15.71
C ASN A 238 -12.68 5.93 16.46
N ILE A 239 -11.40 6.07 16.06
CA ILE A 239 -10.26 5.52 16.83
C ILE A 239 -10.19 6.15 18.23
N LYS A 240 -10.44 7.46 18.37
CA LYS A 240 -10.48 8.12 19.69
C LYS A 240 -11.55 7.53 20.59
N LYS A 241 -12.74 7.19 20.06
CA LYS A 241 -13.78 6.47 20.82
C LYS A 241 -13.29 5.08 21.24
N ALA A 242 -12.55 4.37 20.36
CA ALA A 242 -12.00 3.04 20.67
C ALA A 242 -10.95 3.09 21.80
N PHE A 243 -10.22 4.19 21.97
CA PHE A 243 -9.31 4.36 23.11
C PHE A 243 -10.03 4.30 24.48
N GLU A 244 -11.27 4.77 24.55
CA GLU A 244 -12.09 4.71 25.76
C GLU A 244 -12.61 3.29 26.02
N ILE A 245 -12.89 2.51 24.96
CA ILE A 245 -13.28 1.11 25.06
C ILE A 245 -12.13 0.26 25.60
N GLY A 246 -10.89 0.55 25.19
CA GLY A 246 -9.68 -0.06 25.73
C GLY A 246 -9.38 -1.48 25.22
N LYS A 247 -10.12 -2.00 24.21
CA LYS A 247 -9.81 -3.28 23.54
C LYS A 247 -8.56 -3.15 22.67
N PRO A 248 -7.82 -4.24 22.39
CA PRO A 248 -6.60 -4.20 21.57
C PRO A 248 -6.78 -3.49 20.23
N ILE A 249 -5.81 -2.65 19.86
CA ILE A 249 -5.79 -1.92 18.58
C ILE A 249 -4.46 -2.15 17.90
N CYS A 250 -4.50 -2.53 16.61
CA CYS A 250 -3.35 -2.59 15.73
C CYS A 250 -3.59 -1.78 14.46
N GLY A 251 -2.58 -1.04 13.97
CA GLY A 251 -2.65 -0.30 12.72
C GLY A 251 -1.47 -0.57 11.81
N ILE A 252 -1.71 -0.74 10.50
CA ILE A 252 -0.66 -0.95 9.48
C ILE A 252 -0.64 0.23 8.52
N CYS A 253 0.53 0.82 8.28
CA CYS A 253 0.81 1.85 7.28
C CYS A 253 -0.12 3.07 7.45
N MET A 254 -1.17 3.24 6.64
CA MET A 254 -2.20 4.26 6.87
C MET A 254 -2.79 4.13 8.28
N GLY A 255 -3.02 2.91 8.75
CA GLY A 255 -3.51 2.65 10.11
C GLY A 255 -2.56 3.16 11.20
N ASN A 256 -1.23 3.05 11.01
CA ASN A 256 -0.23 3.67 11.90
C ASN A 256 -0.40 5.19 11.93
N GLN A 257 -0.56 5.82 10.77
CA GLN A 257 -0.69 7.28 10.66
C GLN A 257 -1.99 7.76 11.32
N LEU A 258 -3.12 7.07 11.11
CA LEU A 258 -4.42 7.42 11.69
C LEU A 258 -4.45 7.17 13.21
N LEU A 259 -3.86 6.07 13.69
CA LEU A 259 -3.68 5.81 15.12
C LEU A 259 -2.83 6.89 15.77
N SER A 260 -1.73 7.28 15.13
CA SER A 260 -0.85 8.35 15.63
C SER A 260 -1.55 9.70 15.68
N LYS A 261 -2.36 10.05 14.65
CA LYS A 261 -3.19 11.28 14.68
C LYS A 261 -4.24 11.23 15.80
N ALA A 262 -4.87 10.08 16.03
CA ALA A 262 -5.81 9.91 17.14
C ALA A 262 -5.12 10.07 18.50
N ALA A 263 -3.85 9.64 18.61
CA ALA A 263 -2.99 9.84 19.78
C ALA A 263 -2.47 11.29 19.93
N GLY A 264 -2.78 12.19 18.98
CA GLY A 264 -2.39 13.58 18.99
C GLY A 264 -1.06 13.90 18.31
N ALA A 265 -0.41 12.91 17.68
CA ALA A 265 0.83 13.11 16.96
C ALA A 265 0.61 13.76 15.58
N LYS A 266 1.67 14.38 15.06
CA LYS A 266 1.71 14.95 13.71
C LYS A 266 2.22 13.91 12.72
N VAL A 267 1.67 13.97 11.51
CA VAL A 267 2.12 13.19 10.35
C VAL A 267 2.59 14.16 9.28
N TYR A 268 3.69 13.83 8.62
CA TYR A 268 4.28 14.68 7.58
C TYR A 268 4.60 13.89 6.32
N LYS A 269 4.61 14.56 5.16
CA LYS A 269 4.95 13.94 3.88
C LYS A 269 6.47 13.80 3.76
N LEU A 270 6.94 12.58 3.48
CA LEU A 270 8.33 12.30 3.15
C LEU A 270 8.68 12.85 1.75
N LYS A 271 9.94 13.16 1.52
CA LYS A 271 10.40 13.72 0.25
C LYS A 271 10.06 12.82 -0.95
N TYR A 272 10.32 11.51 -0.85
CA TYR A 272 10.03 10.52 -1.90
C TYR A 272 9.38 9.24 -1.35
N GLY A 273 9.22 9.13 -0.02
CA GLY A 273 8.63 7.97 0.65
C GLY A 273 9.53 6.73 0.67
N HIS A 274 9.05 5.70 1.36
CA HIS A 274 9.70 4.38 1.40
C HIS A 274 8.87 3.39 0.61
N ARG A 275 9.45 2.84 -0.47
CA ARG A 275 8.82 1.81 -1.31
C ARG A 275 9.85 0.79 -1.75
N GLY A 276 9.70 -0.42 -1.21
CA GLY A 276 10.62 -1.52 -1.47
C GLY A 276 10.44 -2.66 -0.49
N GLN A 277 11.17 -3.74 -0.72
CA GLN A 277 11.08 -5.00 0.03
C GLN A 277 12.32 -5.26 0.90
N ASN A 278 13.17 -4.27 1.07
CA ASN A 278 14.46 -4.40 1.77
C ASN A 278 14.71 -3.24 2.74
N GLN A 279 13.66 -2.74 3.37
CA GLN A 279 13.75 -1.64 4.32
C GLN A 279 14.08 -2.18 5.72
N PRO A 280 15.26 -1.83 6.29
CA PRO A 280 15.63 -2.31 7.61
C PRO A 280 14.93 -1.49 8.69
N VAL A 281 14.25 -2.17 9.60
CA VAL A 281 13.60 -1.58 10.77
C VAL A 281 14.18 -2.20 12.04
N ARG A 282 14.28 -1.40 13.09
CA ARG A 282 14.72 -1.84 14.41
C ARG A 282 13.63 -1.61 15.44
N GLU A 283 13.39 -2.60 16.29
CA GLU A 283 12.55 -2.44 17.47
C GLU A 283 13.25 -1.55 18.50
N VAL A 284 12.59 -0.47 18.92
CA VAL A 284 13.15 0.53 19.82
C VAL A 284 13.41 -0.08 21.22
N GLY A 285 14.57 0.21 21.78
CA GLY A 285 14.99 -0.34 23.08
C GLY A 285 15.61 -1.73 23.00
N THR A 286 15.69 -2.33 21.81
CA THR A 286 16.31 -3.64 21.58
C THR A 286 17.38 -3.57 20.48
N ASN A 287 18.06 -4.72 20.25
CA ASN A 287 18.95 -4.93 19.11
C ASN A 287 18.29 -5.72 17.98
N HIS A 288 16.98 -5.97 18.06
CA HIS A 288 16.27 -6.71 17.04
C HIS A 288 16.05 -5.85 15.81
N CYS A 289 16.55 -6.30 14.68
CA CYS A 289 16.39 -5.67 13.37
C CYS A 289 15.71 -6.66 12.42
N PHE A 290 14.83 -6.13 11.60
CA PHE A 290 14.06 -6.90 10.61
C PHE A 290 14.19 -6.26 9.25
N VAL A 291 14.10 -7.06 8.20
CA VAL A 291 13.88 -6.57 6.84
C VAL A 291 12.38 -6.51 6.60
N SER A 292 11.90 -5.35 6.12
CA SER A 292 10.47 -5.12 5.95
C SER A 292 10.11 -4.68 4.52
N SER A 293 8.87 -4.95 4.15
CA SER A 293 8.22 -4.38 2.97
C SER A 293 7.57 -3.05 3.33
N GLN A 294 7.77 -2.02 2.51
CA GLN A 294 7.21 -0.69 2.76
C GLN A 294 6.63 -0.08 1.49
N ASN A 295 5.53 0.66 1.64
CA ASN A 295 4.89 1.44 0.58
C ASN A 295 4.15 2.62 1.20
N HIS A 296 4.86 3.69 1.58
CA HIS A 296 4.25 4.87 2.18
C HIS A 296 4.97 6.16 1.78
N GLY A 297 4.21 7.25 1.68
CA GLY A 297 4.71 8.60 1.40
C GLY A 297 4.67 9.53 2.61
N PHE A 298 4.14 9.08 3.76
CA PHE A 298 4.00 9.86 4.98
C PHE A 298 4.65 9.12 6.15
N ALA A 299 5.10 9.87 7.16
CA ALA A 299 5.68 9.35 8.39
C ALA A 299 5.18 10.12 9.61
N VAL A 300 5.25 9.50 10.78
CA VAL A 300 4.88 10.09 12.06
C VAL A 300 6.06 10.89 12.61
N ASP A 301 5.79 12.13 13.05
CA ASP A 301 6.75 12.92 13.80
C ASP A 301 6.82 12.42 15.25
N THR A 302 7.85 11.62 15.54
CA THR A 302 8.09 11.02 16.87
C THR A 302 8.15 12.07 17.98
N THR A 303 8.62 13.28 17.69
CA THR A 303 8.75 14.34 18.69
C THR A 303 7.41 14.92 19.13
N SER A 304 6.36 14.68 18.38
CA SER A 304 4.99 15.11 18.64
C SER A 304 4.14 14.12 19.44
N LEU A 305 4.69 12.91 19.73
CA LEU A 305 3.99 11.92 20.54
C LEU A 305 3.74 12.43 21.96
N SER A 306 2.54 12.18 22.50
CA SER A 306 2.23 12.47 23.88
C SER A 306 2.96 11.53 24.85
N ALA A 307 2.99 11.87 26.13
CA ALA A 307 3.75 11.13 27.16
C ALA A 307 3.30 9.67 27.35
N ASP A 308 2.07 9.32 26.94
CA ASP A 308 1.52 7.97 27.07
C ASP A 308 1.95 7.02 25.94
N TRP A 309 2.50 7.58 24.87
CA TRP A 309 2.94 6.86 23.69
C TRP A 309 4.45 6.88 23.53
N GLU A 310 4.98 5.90 22.86
CA GLU A 310 6.40 5.80 22.52
C GLU A 310 6.60 5.20 21.12
N PRO A 311 7.73 5.50 20.45
CA PRO A 311 8.07 4.83 19.19
C PRO A 311 8.27 3.34 19.45
N TYR A 312 7.72 2.52 18.55
CA TYR A 312 7.87 1.07 18.62
C TYR A 312 8.96 0.57 17.68
N PHE A 313 8.97 1.05 16.45
CA PHE A 313 9.99 0.75 15.46
C PHE A 313 10.57 2.02 14.85
N VAL A 314 11.80 1.91 14.35
CA VAL A 314 12.53 2.99 13.68
C VAL A 314 13.21 2.47 12.42
N ASN A 315 13.15 3.25 11.32
CA ASN A 315 13.87 2.95 10.08
C ASN A 315 15.38 3.14 10.29
N MET A 316 16.16 2.16 9.87
CA MET A 316 17.61 2.19 10.06
C MET A 316 18.34 3.01 8.99
N ASN A 317 17.67 3.40 7.90
CA ASN A 317 18.27 4.21 6.84
C ASN A 317 18.23 5.71 7.16
N ASP A 318 17.13 6.21 7.74
CA ASP A 318 16.92 7.65 7.93
C ASP A 318 16.38 8.06 9.32
N GLY A 319 16.12 7.06 10.19
CA GLY A 319 15.63 7.30 11.54
C GLY A 319 14.15 7.68 11.63
N SER A 320 13.39 7.61 10.54
CA SER A 320 11.94 7.86 10.57
C SER A 320 11.21 6.86 11.46
N ASN A 321 10.04 7.28 11.98
CA ASN A 321 9.19 6.41 12.79
C ASN A 321 8.57 5.31 11.93
N GLU A 322 8.67 4.08 12.40
CA GLU A 322 8.13 2.89 11.74
C GLU A 322 7.05 2.17 12.58
N GLY A 323 6.56 2.83 13.60
CA GLY A 323 5.47 2.34 14.44
C GLY A 323 5.45 3.01 15.80
N ILE A 324 4.28 3.02 16.42
CA ILE A 324 4.09 3.52 17.79
C ILE A 324 3.42 2.47 18.66
N LYS A 325 3.62 2.56 19.96
CA LYS A 325 2.86 1.77 20.95
C LYS A 325 2.51 2.62 22.16
N HIS A 326 1.38 2.28 22.78
CA HIS A 326 0.98 2.87 24.05
C HIS A 326 1.67 2.14 25.22
N LYS A 327 2.15 2.88 26.21
CA LYS A 327 2.97 2.34 27.30
C LYS A 327 2.24 1.36 28.21
N ILE A 328 0.90 1.45 28.30
CA ILE A 328 0.08 0.67 29.25
C ILE A 328 -1.04 -0.09 28.53
N LYS A 329 -1.76 0.58 27.60
CA LYS A 329 -2.90 -0.02 26.89
C LYS A 329 -2.42 -0.89 25.73
N PRO A 330 -3.20 -1.90 25.30
CA PRO A 330 -2.80 -2.82 24.22
C PRO A 330 -2.98 -2.19 22.82
N PHE A 331 -2.37 -1.03 22.60
CA PHE A 331 -2.45 -0.28 21.35
C PHE A 331 -1.07 -0.16 20.72
N PHE A 332 -0.93 -0.57 19.47
CA PHE A 332 0.32 -0.45 18.74
C PHE A 332 0.10 -0.40 17.22
N SER A 333 1.14 -0.08 16.49
CA SER A 333 1.08 0.00 15.04
C SER A 333 2.45 -0.20 14.40
N THR A 334 2.43 -0.50 13.09
CA THR A 334 3.61 -0.54 12.23
C THR A 334 3.40 0.33 11.00
N GLN A 335 4.43 1.07 10.59
CA GLN A 335 4.40 1.83 9.33
C GLN A 335 4.70 0.92 8.14
N PHE A 336 5.56 -0.09 8.35
CA PHE A 336 5.85 -1.13 7.37
C PHE A 336 4.69 -2.14 7.27
N HIS A 337 4.75 -3.01 6.25
CA HIS A 337 3.76 -4.02 5.93
C HIS A 337 4.19 -5.40 6.44
N PRO A 338 3.75 -5.85 7.64
CA PRO A 338 4.11 -7.15 8.18
C PRO A 338 3.48 -8.32 7.40
N GLU A 339 2.37 -8.07 6.68
CA GLU A 339 1.73 -9.03 5.81
C GLU A 339 2.53 -9.30 4.53
N ALA A 340 3.49 -8.45 4.21
CA ALA A 340 4.35 -8.48 3.01
C ALA A 340 3.56 -8.72 1.71
N CYS A 341 3.58 -9.93 1.19
CA CYS A 341 3.10 -10.40 -0.11
C CYS A 341 3.92 -9.79 -1.27
N GLY A 342 4.89 -10.58 -1.74
CA GLY A 342 5.92 -10.14 -2.67
C GLY A 342 7.17 -9.57 -1.98
N GLY A 343 7.33 -9.76 -0.67
CA GLY A 343 8.49 -9.31 0.13
C GLY A 343 8.82 -10.25 1.29
N PRO A 344 9.71 -9.80 2.20
CA PRO A 344 10.14 -10.59 3.38
C PRO A 344 8.97 -10.80 4.36
N THR A 345 8.94 -11.96 4.99
CA THR A 345 7.94 -12.36 5.98
C THR A 345 8.44 -12.23 7.43
N ASP A 346 9.62 -11.66 7.62
CA ASP A 346 10.31 -11.54 8.92
C ASP A 346 9.46 -10.83 9.99
N THR A 347 8.52 -10.01 9.59
CA THR A 347 7.70 -9.18 10.48
C THR A 347 6.27 -9.70 10.69
N GLU A 348 5.92 -10.87 10.14
CA GLU A 348 4.56 -11.43 10.25
C GLU A 348 4.13 -11.70 11.70
N PHE A 349 5.09 -11.83 12.64
CA PHE A 349 4.84 -11.96 14.08
C PHE A 349 3.99 -10.81 14.68
N VAL A 350 3.89 -9.67 14.03
CA VAL A 350 3.04 -8.54 14.43
C VAL A 350 1.57 -8.98 14.56
N PHE A 351 1.12 -9.86 13.67
CA PHE A 351 -0.22 -10.44 13.75
C PHE A 351 -0.37 -11.38 14.94
N ASP A 352 0.68 -12.16 15.29
CA ASP A 352 0.66 -13.04 16.46
C ASP A 352 0.54 -12.21 17.74
N ILE A 353 1.33 -11.13 17.88
CA ILE A 353 1.21 -10.19 19.00
C ILE A 353 -0.21 -9.64 19.12
N PHE A 354 -0.84 -9.22 18.00
CA PHE A 354 -2.20 -8.72 18.04
C PHE A 354 -3.21 -9.77 18.48
N MET A 355 -3.15 -10.98 17.91
CA MET A 355 -4.07 -12.05 18.23
C MET A 355 -3.93 -12.55 19.68
N ASP A 356 -2.72 -12.56 20.23
CA ASP A 356 -2.44 -12.93 21.63
C ASP A 356 -3.01 -11.93 22.65
N LEU A 357 -3.23 -10.68 22.24
CA LEU A 357 -3.89 -9.66 23.05
C LEU A 357 -5.41 -9.81 23.10
N LEU A 358 -6.03 -10.54 22.18
CA LEU A 358 -7.47 -10.76 22.12
C LEU A 358 -7.88 -11.77 23.21
N LYS A 359 -8.72 -11.35 24.13
CA LYS A 359 -9.21 -12.17 25.26
C LYS A 359 -10.40 -13.05 24.91
#